data_a419d3fe4038182ac5f00f1850bfb28f
#
_entry.id   a419d3fe4038182ac5f00f1850bfb28f
#
_cell.length_a   1.000
_cell.length_b   1.000
_cell.length_c   1.000
_cell.angle_alpha   90.00
_cell.angle_beta   90.00
_cell.angle_gamma   90.00
#
_symmetry.space_group_name_H-M   'P 1'
#
loop_
_entity.id
_entity.type
_entity.pdbx_description
1 polymer ?
#
loop_
_entity_poly.entity_id
_entity_poly.type
_entity_poly.pdbx_seq_one_letter_code
_entity_poly.pdbx_strand_id
1 'polypeptide(L)'
;RVVFGNLIKYGEIWRFGANENSEIKFYTPVKIGGKEIPAGTYSIFAIPFEKEWTIILNSETDKWGAYFYDKSKDVVRFNVPVEKTASPIEYFSVTFVQTKSGADLYAGWDNSQIKFPIEFK
;
A
#
# COMPACT_ATOMS: atom_id res chain seq x y z
N ARG A 1 9.62 -8.81 18.21
CA ARG A 1 9.85 -9.54 16.94
C ARG A 1 10.15 -8.57 15.82
N VAL A 2 10.83 -9.06 14.81
CA VAL A 2 11.11 -8.29 13.60
C VAL A 2 10.12 -8.69 12.52
N VAL A 3 9.37 -7.71 12.01
CA VAL A 3 8.35 -7.98 10.98
C VAL A 3 8.99 -7.93 9.59
N PHE A 4 9.57 -6.79 9.22
CA PHE A 4 10.12 -6.61 7.88
C PHE A 4 11.53 -7.19 7.79
N GLY A 5 11.76 -7.95 6.72
CA GLY A 5 13.00 -8.69 6.52
C GLY A 5 12.97 -10.08 7.12
N ASN A 6 11.98 -10.37 7.96
CA ASN A 6 11.83 -11.65 8.63
C ASN A 6 10.45 -12.24 8.36
N LEU A 7 9.40 -11.72 9.01
CA LEU A 7 8.03 -12.20 8.78
C LEU A 7 7.56 -11.80 7.36
N ILE A 8 7.80 -10.56 6.98
CA ILE A 8 7.54 -10.05 5.63
C ILE A 8 8.90 -9.88 4.94
N LYS A 9 9.16 -10.69 3.91
CA LYS A 9 10.47 -10.72 3.26
C LYS A 9 10.69 -9.49 2.40
N TYR A 10 11.89 -8.92 2.47
CA TYR A 10 12.28 -7.84 1.58
C TYR A 10 12.33 -8.33 0.13
N GLY A 11 11.85 -7.49 -0.79
CA GLY A 11 11.89 -7.77 -2.22
C GLY A 11 10.80 -8.70 -2.72
N GLU A 12 9.93 -9.19 -1.84
CA GLU A 12 8.83 -10.08 -2.23
C GLU A 12 7.49 -9.33 -2.17
N ILE A 13 6.59 -9.71 -3.07
CA ILE A 13 5.26 -9.11 -3.11
C ILE A 13 4.51 -9.46 -1.82
N TRP A 14 3.85 -8.46 -1.23
CA TRP A 14 3.10 -8.60 0.00
C TRP A 14 1.71 -7.97 -0.20
N ARG A 15 0.69 -8.66 0.27
CA ARG A 15 -0.70 -8.26 0.09
C ARG A 15 -1.13 -7.04 0.90
N PHE A 16 -0.19 -6.34 1.51
CA PHE A 16 -0.44 -5.11 2.27
C PHE A 16 -1.46 -5.34 3.39
N GLY A 17 -1.30 -6.45 4.10
CA GLY A 17 -2.19 -6.85 5.18
C GLY A 17 -1.77 -8.16 5.79
N ALA A 18 -2.60 -8.73 6.65
CA ALA A 18 -2.24 -9.91 7.41
C ALA A 18 -2.79 -11.21 6.83
N ASN A 19 -4.03 -11.24 6.35
CA ASN A 19 -4.69 -12.48 5.98
C ASN A 19 -5.16 -12.54 4.53
N GLU A 20 -5.85 -11.54 4.06
CA GLU A 20 -6.41 -11.53 2.71
C GLU A 20 -6.02 -10.25 1.98
N ASN A 21 -6.32 -10.18 0.71
CA ASN A 21 -6.00 -9.00 -0.10
C ASN A 21 -6.58 -7.76 0.55
N SER A 22 -5.77 -6.72 0.65
CA SER A 22 -6.25 -5.40 0.97
C SER A 22 -6.81 -4.77 -0.29
N GLU A 23 -7.95 -4.11 -0.16
CA GLU A 23 -8.59 -3.42 -1.27
C GLU A 23 -8.84 -1.98 -0.90
N ILE A 24 -8.81 -1.12 -1.92
CA ILE A 24 -9.12 0.29 -1.77
C ILE A 24 -10.14 0.68 -2.83
N LYS A 25 -11.16 1.42 -2.42
CA LYS A 25 -12.23 1.85 -3.33
C LYS A 25 -12.22 3.37 -3.45
N PHE A 26 -12.20 3.84 -4.70
CA PHE A 26 -12.32 5.26 -5.01
C PHE A 26 -13.68 5.53 -5.63
N TYR A 27 -14.41 6.48 -5.06
CA TYR A 27 -15.74 6.86 -5.55
C TYR A 27 -15.66 7.89 -6.66
N THR A 28 -14.51 8.52 -6.83
CA THR A 28 -14.23 9.46 -7.92
C THR A 28 -12.88 9.11 -8.50
N PRO A 29 -12.54 9.59 -9.69
CA PRO A 29 -11.16 9.44 -10.18
C PRO A 29 -10.19 10.10 -9.22
N VAL A 30 -9.00 9.56 -9.11
CA VAL A 30 -7.95 10.09 -8.23
C VAL A 30 -6.63 10.16 -9.00
N LYS A 31 -5.69 10.93 -8.46
CA LYS A 31 -4.31 10.91 -8.91
C LYS A 31 -3.47 10.31 -7.78
N ILE A 32 -2.70 9.29 -8.09
CA ILE A 32 -1.88 8.57 -7.12
C ILE A 32 -0.63 8.06 -7.82
N GLY A 33 0.54 8.23 -7.18
CA GLY A 33 1.80 7.81 -7.78
C GLY A 33 2.09 8.51 -9.10
N GLY A 34 1.58 9.73 -9.29
CA GLY A 34 1.77 10.50 -10.52
C GLY A 34 0.85 10.12 -11.66
N LYS A 35 -0.13 9.23 -11.44
CA LYS A 35 -1.00 8.73 -12.49
C LYS A 35 -2.46 8.92 -12.12
N GLU A 36 -3.29 9.26 -13.10
CA GLU A 36 -4.75 9.32 -12.91
C GLU A 36 -5.33 7.91 -12.95
N ILE A 37 -6.14 7.61 -11.93
CA ILE A 37 -6.74 6.29 -11.73
C ILE A 37 -8.26 6.47 -11.77
N PRO A 38 -8.98 5.70 -12.58
CA PRO A 38 -10.45 5.78 -12.61
C PRO A 38 -11.07 5.39 -11.25
N ALA A 39 -12.27 5.88 -11.01
CA ALA A 39 -13.06 5.39 -9.88
C ALA A 39 -13.21 3.87 -9.98
N GLY A 40 -13.24 3.19 -8.86
CA GLY A 40 -13.37 1.74 -8.81
C GLY A 40 -12.66 1.14 -7.62
N THR A 41 -12.65 -0.18 -7.56
CA THR A 41 -12.02 -0.94 -6.50
C THR A 41 -10.74 -1.60 -7.02
N TYR A 42 -9.68 -1.51 -6.25
CA TYR A 42 -8.37 -2.03 -6.60
C TYR A 42 -7.79 -2.83 -5.46
N SER A 43 -7.05 -3.87 -5.77
CA SER A 43 -6.22 -4.54 -4.77
C SER A 43 -4.95 -3.73 -4.58
N ILE A 44 -4.45 -3.68 -3.34
CA ILE A 44 -3.23 -2.96 -3.03
C ILE A 44 -2.18 -3.98 -2.56
N PHE A 45 -0.98 -3.88 -3.14
CA PHE A 45 0.17 -4.70 -2.78
C PHE A 45 1.36 -3.80 -2.51
N ALA A 46 2.35 -4.36 -1.84
CA ALA A 46 3.62 -3.69 -1.64
C ALA A 46 4.76 -4.67 -1.80
N ILE A 47 5.90 -4.16 -2.24
CA ILE A 47 7.17 -4.89 -2.18
C ILE A 47 8.03 -4.10 -1.21
N PRO A 48 8.19 -4.58 0.03
CA PRO A 48 8.96 -3.82 1.01
C PRO A 48 10.45 -4.00 0.83
N PHE A 49 11.19 -2.93 1.04
CA PHE A 49 12.64 -2.91 1.17
C PHE A 49 12.97 -2.16 2.44
N GLU A 50 14.23 -2.16 2.83
CA GLU A 50 14.63 -1.54 4.09
C GLU A 50 14.33 -0.04 4.13
N LYS A 51 14.61 0.67 3.02
CA LYS A 51 14.51 2.13 2.97
C LYS A 51 13.34 2.67 2.18
N GLU A 52 12.70 1.83 1.40
CA GLU A 52 11.52 2.23 0.63
C GLU A 52 10.64 1.03 0.35
N TRP A 53 9.38 1.29 0.05
CA TRP A 53 8.46 0.26 -0.42
C TRP A 53 7.98 0.63 -1.81
N THR A 54 7.78 -0.39 -2.66
CA THR A 54 7.05 -0.23 -3.92
C THR A 54 5.59 -0.50 -3.64
N ILE A 55 4.74 0.48 -3.91
CA ILE A 55 3.29 0.36 -3.74
C ILE A 55 2.68 0.06 -5.11
N ILE A 56 1.73 -0.86 -5.13
CA ILE A 56 1.10 -1.34 -6.37
C ILE A 56 -0.40 -1.33 -6.19
N LEU A 57 -1.12 -0.72 -7.13
CA LEU A 57 -2.57 -0.90 -7.26
C LEU A 57 -2.81 -1.81 -8.45
N ASN A 58 -3.70 -2.77 -8.26
CA ASN A 58 -3.94 -3.84 -9.23
C ASN A 58 -5.44 -3.97 -9.46
N SER A 59 -5.85 -4.18 -10.70
CA SER A 59 -7.27 -4.25 -11.04
C SER A 59 -7.92 -5.60 -10.70
N GLU A 60 -7.12 -6.63 -10.41
CA GLU A 60 -7.66 -7.91 -9.94
C GLU A 60 -8.09 -7.78 -8.48
N THR A 61 -9.34 -8.10 -8.19
CA THR A 61 -9.91 -8.05 -6.84
C THR A 61 -10.48 -9.41 -6.46
N ASP A 62 -10.90 -9.54 -5.20
CA ASP A 62 -11.53 -10.77 -4.69
C ASP A 62 -10.61 -11.98 -4.73
N LYS A 63 -9.29 -11.77 -4.57
CA LYS A 63 -8.30 -12.84 -4.55
C LYS A 63 -7.71 -13.01 -3.16
N TRP A 64 -7.14 -14.17 -2.91
CA TRP A 64 -6.50 -14.49 -1.63
C TRP A 64 -5.02 -14.17 -1.68
N GLY A 65 -4.61 -13.11 -0.98
CA GLY A 65 -3.22 -12.77 -0.78
C GLY A 65 -2.43 -12.57 -2.06
N ALA A 66 -1.13 -12.37 -1.92
CA ALA A 66 -0.23 -12.15 -3.05
C ALA A 66 -0.07 -13.38 -3.94
N TYR A 67 -0.53 -14.52 -3.47
CA TYR A 67 -0.45 -15.77 -4.24
C TYR A 67 -1.11 -15.63 -5.62
N PHE A 68 -2.14 -14.81 -5.72
CA PHE A 68 -2.88 -14.61 -6.97
C PHE A 68 -2.50 -13.32 -7.69
N TYR A 69 -1.38 -12.73 -7.32
CA TYR A 69 -0.96 -11.48 -7.92
C TYR A 69 -0.59 -11.66 -9.40
N ASP A 70 -1.17 -10.83 -10.25
CA ASP A 70 -0.93 -10.81 -11.68
C ASP A 70 -0.42 -9.42 -12.08
N LYS A 71 0.88 -9.33 -12.36
CA LYS A 71 1.53 -8.07 -12.69
C LYS A 71 0.92 -7.38 -13.92
N SER A 72 0.37 -8.15 -14.87
CA SER A 72 -0.25 -7.58 -16.06
C SER A 72 -1.48 -6.75 -15.75
N LYS A 73 -2.03 -6.88 -14.55
CA LYS A 73 -3.19 -6.12 -14.08
C LYS A 73 -2.80 -4.91 -13.23
N ASP A 74 -1.52 -4.59 -13.13
CA ASP A 74 -1.09 -3.40 -12.40
C ASP A 74 -1.61 -2.14 -13.08
N VAL A 75 -2.21 -1.26 -12.27
CA VAL A 75 -2.72 0.03 -12.73
C VAL A 75 -1.68 1.12 -12.50
N VAL A 76 -0.99 1.05 -11.37
CA VAL A 76 0.09 1.96 -11.03
C VAL A 76 1.06 1.29 -10.08
N ARG A 77 2.33 1.68 -10.18
CA ARG A 77 3.41 1.19 -9.32
C ARG A 77 4.33 2.36 -9.02
N PHE A 78 4.60 2.61 -7.75
CA PHE A 78 5.44 3.73 -7.35
C PHE A 78 6.14 3.43 -6.03
N ASN A 79 7.26 4.10 -5.77
CA ASN A 79 8.05 3.91 -4.55
C ASN A 79 7.77 5.00 -3.54
N VAL A 80 7.79 4.64 -2.27
CA VAL A 80 7.65 5.56 -1.14
C VAL A 80 8.74 5.28 -0.12
N PRO A 81 9.31 6.32 0.51
CA PRO A 81 10.34 6.10 1.52
C PRO A 81 9.73 5.54 2.80
N VAL A 82 10.52 4.74 3.50
CA VAL A 82 10.17 4.23 4.83
C VAL A 82 10.66 5.22 5.87
N GLU A 83 9.78 5.54 6.81
CA GLU A 83 10.13 6.31 7.99
C GLU A 83 10.15 5.37 9.19
N LYS A 84 11.17 5.51 10.04
CA LYS A 84 11.22 4.73 11.28
C LYS A 84 10.41 5.43 12.35
N THR A 85 9.59 4.67 13.06
CA THR A 85 8.75 5.22 14.12
C THR A 85 9.49 5.18 15.46
N ALA A 86 9.15 6.11 16.36
CA ALA A 86 9.76 6.18 17.69
C ALA A 86 9.34 5.00 18.54
N SER A 87 8.13 4.49 18.35
CA SER A 87 7.59 3.35 19.08
C SER A 87 7.06 2.32 18.10
N PRO A 88 7.15 1.02 18.42
CA PRO A 88 6.62 -0.01 17.53
C PRO A 88 5.11 0.10 17.34
N ILE A 89 4.66 -0.13 16.12
CA ILE A 89 3.24 -0.26 15.79
C ILE A 89 2.91 -1.75 15.89
N GLU A 90 2.10 -2.10 16.87
CA GLU A 90 1.89 -3.52 17.22
C GLU A 90 1.19 -4.31 16.12
N TYR A 91 0.18 -3.70 15.49
CA TYR A 91 -0.58 -4.33 14.42
C TYR A 91 -0.44 -3.54 13.14
N PHE A 92 -0.46 -4.23 12.01
CA PHE A 92 -0.47 -3.53 10.74
C PHE A 92 -1.68 -2.59 10.70
N SER A 93 -1.44 -1.32 10.43
CA SER A 93 -2.46 -0.28 10.51
C SER A 93 -2.41 0.59 9.28
N VAL A 94 -3.59 0.94 8.77
CA VAL A 94 -3.75 1.89 7.66
C VAL A 94 -4.69 3.00 8.14
N THR A 95 -4.28 4.23 7.91
CA THR A 95 -5.05 5.41 8.30
C THR A 95 -5.06 6.42 7.17
N PHE A 96 -6.19 7.06 6.96
CA PHE A 96 -6.32 8.16 6.00
C PHE A 96 -6.42 9.47 6.76
N VAL A 97 -5.63 10.45 6.32
CA VAL A 97 -5.67 11.81 6.89
C VAL A 97 -6.09 12.77 5.79
N GLN A 98 -7.20 13.45 6.01
CA GLN A 98 -7.72 14.40 5.02
C GLN A 98 -6.71 15.51 4.75
N THR A 99 -6.53 15.85 3.49
CA THR A 99 -5.70 16.96 3.05
C THR A 99 -6.56 17.93 2.25
N LYS A 100 -5.96 19.04 1.84
CA LYS A 100 -6.68 20.07 1.08
C LYS A 100 -7.20 19.53 -0.26
N SER A 101 -6.47 18.63 -0.91
CA SER A 101 -6.81 18.13 -2.24
C SER A 101 -7.24 16.65 -2.24
N GLY A 102 -7.29 16.01 -1.07
CA GLY A 102 -7.68 14.61 -1.01
C GLY A 102 -7.39 13.99 0.34
N ALA A 103 -6.49 13.03 0.38
CA ALA A 103 -6.09 12.36 1.61
C ALA A 103 -4.67 11.81 1.48
N ASP A 104 -3.98 11.72 2.61
CA ASP A 104 -2.74 10.94 2.69
C ASP A 104 -3.09 9.58 3.30
N LEU A 105 -2.61 8.52 2.68
CA LEU A 105 -2.67 7.19 3.25
C LEU A 105 -1.40 6.95 4.05
N TYR A 106 -1.58 6.58 5.33
CA TYR A 106 -0.49 6.15 6.19
C TYR A 106 -0.63 4.66 6.44
N ALA A 107 0.47 3.92 6.34
CA ALA A 107 0.48 2.51 6.69
C ALA A 107 1.72 2.23 7.51
N GLY A 108 1.55 1.40 8.55
CA GLY A 108 2.67 1.10 9.43
C GLY A 108 2.53 -0.24 10.13
N TRP A 109 3.67 -0.81 10.44
CA TRP A 109 3.79 -2.02 11.23
C TRP A 109 5.19 -2.06 11.81
N ASP A 110 5.31 -2.58 13.04
CA ASP A 110 6.58 -2.63 13.75
C ASP A 110 7.20 -1.22 13.78
N ASN A 111 8.44 -1.04 13.40
CA ASN A 111 9.11 0.25 13.42
C ASN A 111 9.09 0.98 12.08
N SER A 112 8.26 0.53 11.14
CA SER A 112 8.24 1.07 9.79
C SER A 112 6.90 1.71 9.47
N GLN A 113 6.95 2.87 8.82
CA GLN A 113 5.77 3.60 8.39
C GLN A 113 6.03 4.20 7.02
N ILE A 114 5.01 4.16 6.17
CA ILE A 114 5.04 4.86 4.87
C ILE A 114 3.81 5.74 4.75
N LYS A 115 3.87 6.71 3.85
CA LYS A 115 2.72 7.52 3.50
C LYS A 115 2.79 7.90 2.03
N PHE A 116 1.62 8.11 1.42
CA PHE A 116 1.55 8.67 0.08
C PHE A 116 0.25 9.44 -0.13
N PRO A 117 0.26 10.47 -0.97
CA PRO A 117 -0.92 11.27 -1.20
C PRO A 117 -1.86 10.64 -2.22
N ILE A 118 -3.16 10.85 -2.00
CA ILE A 118 -4.22 10.52 -2.94
C ILE A 118 -4.94 11.83 -3.25
N GLU A 119 -4.87 12.26 -4.51
CA GLU A 119 -5.45 13.51 -4.93
C GLU A 119 -6.79 13.24 -5.60
N PHE A 120 -7.87 13.83 -5.08
CA PHE A 120 -9.20 13.63 -5.65
C PHE A 120 -9.37 14.53 -6.87
N LYS A 121 -10.01 13.99 -7.87
CA LYS A 121 -10.28 14.69 -9.12
C LYS A 121 -11.75 15.06 -9.24
#